data_fe0bfb7e900ba835bef9cc399da35d38
#
_entry.id   fe0bfb7e900ba835bef9cc399da35d38
#
_cell.length_a   1.000
_cell.length_b   1.000
_cell.length_c   1.000
_cell.angle_alpha   90.00
_cell.angle_beta   90.00
_cell.angle_gamma   90.00
#
_symmetry.space_group_name_H-M   'P 1'
#
loop_
_entity.id
_entity.type
_entity.pdbx_description
1 polymer ?
#
loop_
_entity_poly.entity_id
_entity_poly.type
_entity_poly.pdbx_seq_one_letter_code
_entity_poly.pdbx_strand_id
1 'polypeptide(L)'
;MKQAIHFGGGNIGRGFIGELLVRSGYEVTFVDVADALVDEINARRAYDIEVVGDTPKKIHVEHVKAINSNKDLDALLAAFVTADIVTTAIGPNILKFIAPNIAKGIARRLEKTDAPLNIIACENMVGGSTVLKNFVYEHLADDIKEKAARCIGFPDAAVDRIVPIQHNEDPLLVKVEPFCEWDVDRTGVVGAEPQIEGLTWVDNLEAYIERKLFSVNTGHASIAYMAYLKGIEDIASAMQDEAIVAFVRRVWAETSELLIEKYGFDRETHAEYIRTAESRFKNPHLSDAVTRVARGPKRKLGAKDRLVSPANQLVARGKKPEALATVIAAALHFDYAEDPEAVEVQAYLKEHGFEKALTHFTEIPADSELFKLILEKNAELKK
;
A
#
# COMPACT_ATOMS: atom_id res chain seq x y z
N MET A 1 6.56 29.56 -3.66
CA MET A 1 6.56 28.13 -3.32
C MET A 1 5.32 27.50 -3.93
N LYS A 2 5.42 26.32 -4.53
CA LYS A 2 4.26 25.58 -5.05
C LYS A 2 3.33 25.20 -3.89
N GLN A 3 2.04 25.01 -4.16
CA GLN A 3 1.04 24.71 -3.14
C GLN A 3 0.54 23.27 -3.30
N ALA A 4 0.61 22.49 -2.24
CA ALA A 4 0.05 21.14 -2.20
C ALA A 4 -1.07 21.05 -1.15
N ILE A 5 -2.14 20.34 -1.48
CA ILE A 5 -3.15 19.91 -0.52
C ILE A 5 -2.94 18.42 -0.28
N HIS A 6 -2.85 18.01 0.99
CA HIS A 6 -2.76 16.61 1.35
C HIS A 6 -3.85 16.22 2.36
N PHE A 7 -4.78 15.36 1.94
CA PHE A 7 -5.81 14.82 2.83
C PHE A 7 -5.22 13.70 3.69
N GLY A 8 -5.28 13.91 5.00
CA GLY A 8 -4.72 13.04 6.02
C GLY A 8 -3.42 13.56 6.63
N GLY A 9 -3.50 14.20 7.79
CA GLY A 9 -2.34 14.64 8.58
C GLY A 9 -1.75 13.54 9.47
N GLY A 10 -2.16 12.26 9.30
CA GLY A 10 -1.68 11.12 10.08
C GLY A 10 -0.22 10.75 9.79
N ASN A 11 0.21 9.61 10.33
CA ASN A 11 1.61 9.18 10.21
C ASN A 11 2.06 8.94 8.76
N ILE A 12 1.21 8.36 7.91
CA ILE A 12 1.52 8.16 6.49
C ILE A 12 1.61 9.51 5.76
N GLY A 13 0.63 10.39 5.97
CA GLY A 13 0.61 11.71 5.34
C GLY A 13 1.85 12.55 5.66
N ARG A 14 2.20 12.64 6.96
CA ARG A 14 3.40 13.38 7.40
C ARG A 14 4.70 12.64 7.07
N GLY A 15 4.75 11.33 7.36
CA GLY A 15 5.99 10.55 7.29
C GLY A 15 6.35 10.04 5.90
N PHE A 16 5.54 10.29 4.88
CA PHE A 16 5.81 9.85 3.52
C PHE A 16 5.48 10.94 2.49
N ILE A 17 4.22 11.09 2.11
CA ILE A 17 3.83 11.96 0.99
C ILE A 17 4.11 13.43 1.29
N GLY A 18 3.80 13.90 2.51
CA GLY A 18 4.04 15.28 2.94
C GLY A 18 5.52 15.64 2.94
N GLU A 19 6.39 14.73 3.41
CA GLU A 19 7.85 14.91 3.39
C GLU A 19 8.38 15.06 1.96
N LEU A 20 7.97 14.17 1.04
CA LEU A 20 8.40 14.23 -0.36
C LEU A 20 7.93 15.52 -1.06
N LEU A 21 6.72 15.98 -0.77
CA LEU A 21 6.19 17.23 -1.31
C LEU A 21 6.98 18.44 -0.80
N VAL A 22 7.23 18.52 0.52
CA VAL A 22 8.04 19.63 1.10
C VAL A 22 9.45 19.64 0.51
N ARG A 23 10.12 18.47 0.45
CA ARG A 23 11.44 18.33 -0.14
C ARG A 23 11.50 18.75 -1.62
N SER A 24 10.36 18.64 -2.30
CA SER A 24 10.20 19.06 -3.69
C SER A 24 9.79 20.53 -3.86
N GLY A 25 9.83 21.33 -2.79
CA GLY A 25 9.58 22.77 -2.81
C GLY A 25 8.11 23.18 -2.74
N TYR A 26 7.23 22.31 -2.21
CA TYR A 26 5.85 22.65 -1.95
C TYR A 26 5.65 23.16 -0.50
N GLU A 27 4.77 24.12 -0.32
CA GLU A 27 4.10 24.35 0.96
C GLU A 27 2.92 23.37 1.03
N VAL A 28 2.86 22.54 2.08
CA VAL A 28 1.83 21.49 2.23
C VAL A 28 0.74 21.95 3.18
N THR A 29 -0.50 21.96 2.68
CA THR A 29 -1.70 22.13 3.50
C THR A 29 -2.28 20.75 3.80
N PHE A 30 -2.08 20.26 5.03
CA PHE A 30 -2.74 19.05 5.49
C PHE A 30 -4.23 19.32 5.72
N VAL A 31 -5.09 18.39 5.30
CA VAL A 31 -6.53 18.44 5.54
C VAL A 31 -6.90 17.26 6.42
N ASP A 32 -7.38 17.54 7.60
CA ASP A 32 -7.75 16.51 8.59
C ASP A 32 -9.02 16.92 9.35
N VAL A 33 -9.56 16.02 10.16
CA VAL A 33 -10.72 16.27 11.04
C VAL A 33 -10.35 16.30 12.52
N ALA A 34 -9.13 15.91 12.87
CA ALA A 34 -8.63 15.86 14.23
C ALA A 34 -8.12 17.25 14.69
N ASP A 35 -8.88 17.94 15.53
CA ASP A 35 -8.55 19.29 16.00
C ASP A 35 -7.15 19.39 16.59
N ALA A 36 -6.81 18.50 17.54
CA ALA A 36 -5.52 18.54 18.21
C ALA A 36 -4.33 18.45 17.23
N LEU A 37 -4.47 17.65 16.17
CA LEU A 37 -3.45 17.52 15.13
C LEU A 37 -3.35 18.79 14.28
N VAL A 38 -4.50 19.33 13.86
CA VAL A 38 -4.58 20.56 13.06
C VAL A 38 -3.98 21.75 13.83
N ASP A 39 -4.35 21.89 15.11
CA ASP A 39 -3.85 22.97 15.98
C ASP A 39 -2.33 22.88 16.19
N GLU A 40 -1.80 21.67 16.46
CA GLU A 40 -0.36 21.46 16.63
C GLU A 40 0.44 21.76 15.36
N ILE A 41 -0.03 21.30 14.20
CA ILE A 41 0.63 21.60 12.91
C ILE A 41 0.64 23.12 12.68
N ASN A 42 -0.47 23.80 12.93
CA ASN A 42 -0.58 25.25 12.72
C ASN A 42 0.25 26.06 13.71
N ALA A 43 0.38 25.59 14.96
CA ALA A 43 1.19 26.24 15.98
C ALA A 43 2.68 26.14 15.67
N ARG A 44 3.15 24.96 15.21
CA ARG A 44 4.58 24.72 14.96
C ARG A 44 5.01 25.01 13.53
N ARG A 45 4.14 24.84 12.55
CA ARG A 45 4.43 24.96 11.10
C ARG A 45 5.57 24.06 10.63
N ALA A 46 5.92 23.06 11.44
CA ALA A 46 6.99 22.10 11.24
C ALA A 46 6.75 20.83 12.05
N TYR A 47 7.42 19.75 11.66
CA TYR A 47 7.48 18.50 12.42
C TYR A 47 8.77 17.73 12.10
N ASP A 48 9.09 16.74 12.93
CA ASP A 48 10.26 15.89 12.73
C ASP A 48 9.85 14.48 12.28
N ILE A 49 10.68 13.90 11.41
CA ILE A 49 10.64 12.49 11.03
C ILE A 49 11.92 11.82 11.53
N GLU A 50 11.77 10.67 12.17
CA GLU A 50 12.88 9.81 12.54
C GLU A 50 12.90 8.60 11.58
N VAL A 51 13.95 8.52 10.77
CA VAL A 51 14.20 7.34 9.94
C VAL A 51 14.85 6.29 10.82
N VAL A 52 14.13 5.19 11.08
CA VAL A 52 14.57 4.14 12.01
C VAL A 52 15.55 3.18 11.36
N GLY A 53 16.58 2.77 12.11
CA GLY A 53 17.63 1.85 11.67
C GLY A 53 18.80 1.88 12.63
N ASP A 54 19.87 1.15 12.33
CA ASP A 54 21.09 1.09 13.16
C ASP A 54 21.74 2.47 13.36
N THR A 55 21.54 3.38 12.43
CA THR A 55 21.95 4.79 12.51
C THR A 55 20.72 5.66 12.25
N PRO A 56 19.92 5.99 13.28
CA PRO A 56 18.74 6.81 13.12
C PRO A 56 19.07 8.19 12.53
N LYS A 57 18.25 8.64 11.58
CA LYS A 57 18.41 9.94 10.93
C LYS A 57 17.15 10.77 11.20
N LYS A 58 17.33 12.02 11.63
CA LYS A 58 16.22 12.98 11.73
C LYS A 58 16.10 13.80 10.45
N ILE A 59 14.86 14.02 10.03
CA ILE A 59 14.49 14.93 8.95
C ILE A 59 13.55 15.96 9.56
N HIS A 60 13.92 17.23 9.47
CA HIS A 60 13.05 18.35 9.87
C HIS A 60 12.23 18.81 8.67
N VAL A 61 10.91 18.87 8.81
CA VAL A 61 9.96 19.22 7.76
C VAL A 61 9.29 20.53 8.14
N GLU A 62 9.52 21.57 7.34
CA GLU A 62 8.93 22.93 7.51
C GLU A 62 7.92 23.21 6.39
N HIS A 63 7.38 24.43 6.37
CA HIS A 63 6.43 24.86 5.33
C HIS A 63 5.15 24.02 5.26
N VAL A 64 4.62 23.70 6.43
CA VAL A 64 3.36 22.96 6.58
C VAL A 64 2.33 23.79 7.32
N LYS A 65 1.07 23.56 7.00
CA LYS A 65 -0.11 24.09 7.67
C LYS A 65 -1.23 23.06 7.61
N ALA A 66 -2.31 23.27 8.35
CA ALA A 66 -3.42 22.34 8.34
C ALA A 66 -4.76 23.08 8.35
N ILE A 67 -5.78 22.40 7.77
CA ILE A 67 -7.17 22.85 7.76
C ILE A 67 -8.03 21.71 8.32
N ASN A 68 -8.91 22.05 9.28
CA ASN A 68 -9.96 21.11 9.67
C ASN A 68 -11.14 21.23 8.69
N SER A 69 -11.32 20.20 7.86
CA SER A 69 -12.34 20.21 6.80
C SER A 69 -13.79 20.24 7.29
N ASN A 70 -14.03 19.89 8.55
CA ASN A 70 -15.36 19.98 9.16
C ASN A 70 -15.68 21.39 9.69
N LYS A 71 -14.65 22.22 9.93
CA LYS A 71 -14.78 23.52 10.57
C LYS A 71 -14.52 24.70 9.63
N ASP A 72 -13.63 24.52 8.65
CA ASP A 72 -13.21 25.60 7.75
C ASP A 72 -13.20 25.13 6.28
N LEU A 73 -14.40 24.88 5.78
CA LEU A 73 -14.58 24.52 4.38
C LEU A 73 -14.14 25.65 3.43
N ASP A 74 -14.38 26.90 3.80
CA ASP A 74 -14.03 28.03 2.95
C ASP A 74 -12.51 28.16 2.73
N ALA A 75 -11.71 27.93 3.75
CA ALA A 75 -10.26 27.85 3.63
C ALA A 75 -9.82 26.71 2.73
N LEU A 76 -10.45 25.54 2.83
CA LEU A 76 -10.18 24.41 1.94
C LEU A 76 -10.50 24.74 0.49
N LEU A 77 -11.68 25.34 0.22
CA LEU A 77 -12.08 25.73 -1.13
C LEU A 77 -11.14 26.80 -1.72
N ALA A 78 -10.67 27.74 -0.89
CA ALA A 78 -9.68 28.73 -1.29
C ALA A 78 -8.32 28.07 -1.63
N ALA A 79 -7.89 27.07 -0.85
CA ALA A 79 -6.67 26.33 -1.14
C ALA A 79 -6.73 25.60 -2.50
N PHE A 80 -7.88 25.02 -2.88
CA PHE A 80 -8.05 24.39 -4.21
C PHE A 80 -7.80 25.35 -5.38
N VAL A 81 -8.11 26.63 -5.23
CA VAL A 81 -7.92 27.63 -6.30
C VAL A 81 -6.44 27.76 -6.69
N THR A 82 -5.55 27.67 -5.69
CA THR A 82 -4.11 27.89 -5.88
C THR A 82 -3.27 26.61 -5.85
N ALA A 83 -3.88 25.44 -5.60
CA ALA A 83 -3.17 24.19 -5.52
C ALA A 83 -2.50 23.80 -6.84
N ASP A 84 -1.26 23.33 -6.77
CA ASP A 84 -0.53 22.73 -7.89
C ASP A 84 -0.68 21.20 -7.92
N ILE A 85 -0.99 20.60 -6.77
CA ILE A 85 -1.26 19.16 -6.63
C ILE A 85 -2.17 18.88 -5.42
N VAL A 86 -2.97 17.84 -5.52
CA VAL A 86 -3.75 17.29 -4.39
C VAL A 86 -3.39 15.82 -4.21
N THR A 87 -3.16 15.40 -2.96
CA THR A 87 -2.86 14.00 -2.63
C THR A 87 -3.68 13.53 -1.43
N THR A 88 -3.84 12.22 -1.25
CA THR A 88 -4.55 11.65 -0.09
C THR A 88 -3.77 10.49 0.54
N ALA A 89 -3.88 10.32 1.86
CA ALA A 89 -3.42 9.15 2.61
C ALA A 89 -4.27 8.98 3.88
N ILE A 90 -5.55 8.65 3.69
CA ILE A 90 -6.59 8.59 4.75
C ILE A 90 -7.18 7.19 4.95
N GLY A 91 -6.78 6.24 4.09
CA GLY A 91 -7.33 4.90 4.01
C GLY A 91 -8.45 4.74 2.99
N PRO A 92 -8.49 3.59 2.29
CA PRO A 92 -9.40 3.37 1.16
C PRO A 92 -10.88 3.63 1.46
N ASN A 93 -11.32 3.23 2.67
CA ASN A 93 -12.73 3.34 3.08
C ASN A 93 -13.19 4.78 3.34
N ILE A 94 -12.25 5.72 3.46
CA ILE A 94 -12.53 7.12 3.78
C ILE A 94 -12.63 7.98 2.52
N LEU A 95 -12.12 7.53 1.36
CA LEU A 95 -12.13 8.27 0.10
C LEU A 95 -13.52 8.82 -0.26
N LYS A 96 -14.57 8.04 -0.08
CA LYS A 96 -15.96 8.45 -0.34
C LYS A 96 -16.42 9.64 0.52
N PHE A 97 -15.87 9.81 1.72
CA PHE A 97 -16.29 10.88 2.63
C PHE A 97 -15.61 12.22 2.34
N ILE A 98 -14.43 12.22 1.73
CA ILE A 98 -13.75 13.45 1.32
C ILE A 98 -14.15 13.90 -0.10
N ALA A 99 -14.71 13.01 -0.91
CA ALA A 99 -15.10 13.28 -2.29
C ALA A 99 -16.04 14.49 -2.45
N PRO A 100 -17.06 14.71 -1.60
CA PRO A 100 -17.90 15.91 -1.68
C PRO A 100 -17.11 17.23 -1.53
N ASN A 101 -16.12 17.25 -0.63
CA ASN A 101 -15.28 18.43 -0.40
C ASN A 101 -14.32 18.66 -1.59
N ILE A 102 -13.75 17.59 -2.15
CA ILE A 102 -12.92 17.67 -3.36
C ILE A 102 -13.76 18.18 -4.54
N ALA A 103 -14.98 17.68 -4.74
CA ALA A 103 -15.87 18.14 -5.79
C ALA A 103 -16.18 19.65 -5.69
N LYS A 104 -16.49 20.13 -4.48
CA LYS A 104 -16.68 21.58 -4.23
C LYS A 104 -15.40 22.37 -4.50
N GLY A 105 -14.24 21.85 -4.09
CA GLY A 105 -12.94 22.47 -4.37
C GLY A 105 -12.64 22.57 -5.87
N ILE A 106 -12.90 21.50 -6.62
CA ILE A 106 -12.78 21.48 -8.08
C ILE A 106 -13.71 22.52 -8.71
N ALA A 107 -14.99 22.55 -8.33
CA ALA A 107 -15.95 23.53 -8.83
C ALA A 107 -15.47 24.95 -8.58
N ARG A 108 -15.02 25.26 -7.34
CA ARG A 108 -14.50 26.58 -6.97
C ARG A 108 -13.25 26.97 -7.76
N ARG A 109 -12.33 26.02 -8.01
CA ARG A 109 -11.15 26.24 -8.84
C ARG A 109 -11.54 26.57 -10.29
N LEU A 110 -12.42 25.76 -10.89
CA LEU A 110 -12.82 25.92 -12.30
C LEU A 110 -13.62 27.20 -12.59
N GLU A 111 -14.17 27.87 -11.57
CA GLU A 111 -14.70 29.26 -11.69
C GLU A 111 -13.58 30.29 -11.88
N LYS A 112 -12.35 30.01 -11.45
CA LYS A 112 -11.24 30.96 -11.38
C LYS A 112 -10.15 30.71 -12.39
N THR A 113 -9.90 29.43 -12.74
CA THR A 113 -8.79 29.03 -13.62
C THR A 113 -9.07 27.71 -14.33
N ASP A 114 -8.48 27.54 -15.51
CA ASP A 114 -8.46 26.29 -16.28
C ASP A 114 -7.10 25.57 -16.14
N ALA A 115 -6.23 26.06 -15.25
CA ALA A 115 -4.93 25.46 -15.02
C ALA A 115 -5.06 24.00 -14.57
N PRO A 116 -4.28 23.06 -15.14
CA PRO A 116 -4.31 21.66 -14.78
C PRO A 116 -4.10 21.44 -13.27
N LEU A 117 -4.77 20.42 -12.73
CA LEU A 117 -4.57 19.94 -11.38
C LEU A 117 -4.62 18.42 -11.37
N ASN A 118 -3.63 17.77 -10.74
CA ASN A 118 -3.64 16.34 -10.57
C ASN A 118 -3.97 15.99 -9.11
N ILE A 119 -4.86 15.00 -8.92
CA ILE A 119 -5.33 14.50 -7.63
C ILE A 119 -4.92 13.04 -7.53
N ILE A 120 -4.01 12.71 -6.61
CA ILE A 120 -3.39 11.39 -6.48
C ILE A 120 -3.79 10.76 -5.15
N ALA A 121 -4.52 9.66 -5.20
CA ALA A 121 -4.81 8.86 -4.02
C ALA A 121 -3.62 7.93 -3.72
N CYS A 122 -2.94 8.20 -2.60
CA CYS A 122 -1.78 7.43 -2.12
C CYS A 122 -2.20 6.37 -1.09
N GLU A 123 -3.25 5.64 -1.41
CA GLU A 123 -3.83 4.62 -0.55
C GLU A 123 -3.22 3.24 -0.86
N ASN A 124 -3.18 2.36 0.13
CA ASN A 124 -2.74 0.97 -0.09
C ASN A 124 -3.87 0.15 -0.74
N MET A 125 -4.20 0.50 -1.98
CA MET A 125 -5.22 -0.16 -2.81
C MET A 125 -4.90 -0.02 -4.30
N VAL A 126 -5.48 -0.86 -5.12
CA VAL A 126 -5.40 -0.77 -6.58
C VAL A 126 -6.44 0.24 -7.08
N GLY A 127 -6.06 1.14 -7.98
CA GLY A 127 -6.96 2.08 -8.63
C GLY A 127 -7.53 3.15 -7.69
N GLY A 128 -6.77 3.57 -6.68
CA GLY A 128 -7.23 4.50 -5.63
C GLY A 128 -7.72 5.83 -6.18
N SER A 129 -6.99 6.42 -7.13
CA SER A 129 -7.37 7.69 -7.76
C SER A 129 -8.57 7.54 -8.68
N THR A 130 -8.66 6.42 -9.40
CA THR A 130 -9.84 6.07 -10.22
C THR A 130 -11.08 5.92 -9.36
N VAL A 131 -10.99 5.25 -8.21
CA VAL A 131 -12.10 5.11 -7.25
C VAL A 131 -12.50 6.48 -6.69
N LEU A 132 -11.51 7.30 -6.27
CA LEU A 132 -11.76 8.66 -5.79
C LEU A 132 -12.42 9.52 -6.87
N LYS A 133 -11.96 9.47 -8.13
CA LYS A 133 -12.58 10.16 -9.26
C LYS A 133 -14.07 9.83 -9.38
N ASN A 134 -14.42 8.54 -9.32
CA ASN A 134 -15.81 8.11 -9.43
C ASN A 134 -16.67 8.76 -8.33
N PHE A 135 -16.23 8.69 -7.07
CA PHE A 135 -16.93 9.36 -5.97
C PHE A 135 -17.01 10.88 -6.14
N VAL A 136 -15.95 11.53 -6.60
CA VAL A 136 -15.95 12.98 -6.83
C VAL A 136 -16.94 13.37 -7.94
N TYR A 137 -16.99 12.59 -9.02
CA TYR A 137 -17.90 12.87 -10.16
C TYR A 137 -19.37 12.66 -9.82
N GLU A 138 -19.72 11.86 -8.81
CA GLU A 138 -21.08 11.76 -8.27
C GLU A 138 -21.56 13.10 -7.66
N HIS A 139 -20.63 13.94 -7.20
CA HIS A 139 -20.90 15.21 -6.52
C HIS A 139 -20.67 16.45 -7.41
N LEU A 140 -20.14 16.28 -8.62
CA LEU A 140 -19.97 17.38 -9.57
C LEU A 140 -21.28 17.63 -10.35
N ALA A 141 -21.63 18.91 -10.53
CA ALA A 141 -22.70 19.30 -11.43
C ALA A 141 -22.33 18.98 -12.90
N ASP A 142 -23.32 18.65 -13.72
CA ASP A 142 -23.07 18.14 -15.08
C ASP A 142 -22.35 19.15 -15.99
N ASP A 143 -22.63 20.44 -15.84
CA ASP A 143 -21.95 21.54 -16.53
C ASP A 143 -20.46 21.67 -16.17
N ILE A 144 -20.07 21.20 -14.98
CA ILE A 144 -18.67 21.22 -14.50
C ILE A 144 -17.90 19.98 -14.95
N LYS A 145 -18.57 18.84 -15.10
CA LYS A 145 -17.93 17.54 -15.42
C LYS A 145 -17.08 17.57 -16.68
N GLU A 146 -17.59 18.20 -17.74
CA GLU A 146 -16.86 18.30 -19.01
C GLU A 146 -15.57 19.11 -18.85
N LYS A 147 -15.64 20.24 -18.15
CA LYS A 147 -14.48 21.08 -17.88
C LYS A 147 -13.50 20.37 -16.93
N ALA A 148 -14.01 19.70 -15.89
CA ALA A 148 -13.20 18.91 -14.97
C ALA A 148 -12.44 17.78 -15.70
N ALA A 149 -13.07 17.11 -16.66
CA ALA A 149 -12.43 16.04 -17.43
C ALA A 149 -11.21 16.53 -18.25
N ARG A 150 -11.17 17.81 -18.61
CA ARG A 150 -10.03 18.40 -19.34
C ARG A 150 -8.95 18.97 -18.42
N CYS A 151 -9.32 19.44 -17.24
CA CYS A 151 -8.43 20.20 -16.36
C CYS A 151 -7.96 19.42 -15.14
N ILE A 152 -8.66 18.34 -14.75
CA ILE A 152 -8.39 17.62 -13.50
C ILE A 152 -7.99 16.17 -13.82
N GLY A 153 -6.74 15.82 -13.51
CA GLY A 153 -6.21 14.45 -13.62
C GLY A 153 -6.41 13.67 -12.33
N PHE A 154 -6.60 12.36 -12.46
CA PHE A 154 -6.65 11.41 -11.34
C PHE A 154 -5.71 10.23 -11.63
N PRO A 155 -4.39 10.45 -11.70
CA PRO A 155 -3.45 9.38 -11.96
C PRO A 155 -3.42 8.39 -10.80
N ASP A 156 -3.54 7.10 -11.10
CA ASP A 156 -3.44 6.05 -10.10
C ASP A 156 -1.99 5.91 -9.61
N ALA A 157 -1.83 5.43 -8.38
CA ALA A 157 -0.52 5.30 -7.75
C ALA A 157 -0.36 3.97 -7.01
N ALA A 158 0.89 3.53 -6.94
CA ALA A 158 1.35 2.50 -6.01
C ALA A 158 2.34 3.14 -5.02
N VAL A 159 2.11 2.90 -3.73
CA VAL A 159 2.92 3.47 -2.65
C VAL A 159 3.49 2.36 -1.76
N ASP A 160 4.75 2.48 -1.37
CA ASP A 160 5.38 1.54 -0.45
C ASP A 160 6.34 2.26 0.50
N ARG A 161 5.96 2.36 1.76
CA ARG A 161 6.78 2.73 2.91
C ARG A 161 6.18 2.14 4.16
N ILE A 162 6.98 1.45 4.96
CA ILE A 162 6.55 1.00 6.29
C ILE A 162 6.62 2.18 7.24
N VAL A 163 5.47 2.52 7.80
CA VAL A 163 5.33 3.45 8.92
C VAL A 163 4.77 2.63 10.07
N PRO A 164 5.62 2.27 11.06
CA PRO A 164 5.21 1.38 12.14
C PRO A 164 4.11 2.01 13.02
N ILE A 165 3.35 1.17 13.70
CA ILE A 165 2.45 1.64 14.76
C ILE A 165 3.31 2.25 15.86
N GLN A 166 2.99 3.48 16.26
CA GLN A 166 3.82 4.26 17.15
C GLN A 166 3.00 5.16 18.07
N HIS A 167 3.49 5.32 19.27
CA HIS A 167 3.01 6.27 20.26
C HIS A 167 4.21 7.07 20.74
N ASN A 168 4.32 8.31 20.28
CA ASN A 168 5.42 9.22 20.59
C ASN A 168 4.98 10.25 21.63
N GLU A 169 5.91 10.73 22.46
CA GLU A 169 5.65 11.85 23.36
C GLU A 169 5.32 13.12 22.57
N ASP A 170 6.05 13.38 21.50
CA ASP A 170 5.70 14.43 20.54
C ASP A 170 4.64 13.90 19.55
N PRO A 171 3.42 14.48 19.55
CA PRO A 171 2.33 14.03 18.68
C PRO A 171 2.59 14.25 17.19
N LEU A 172 3.55 15.13 16.84
CA LEU A 172 3.91 15.37 15.45
C LEU A 172 5.10 14.54 14.97
N LEU A 173 5.92 13.96 15.87
CA LEU A 173 7.01 13.07 15.48
C LEU A 173 6.47 11.85 14.75
N VAL A 174 7.09 11.51 13.62
CA VAL A 174 6.77 10.29 12.87
C VAL A 174 8.03 9.46 12.66
N LYS A 175 7.96 8.16 13.02
CA LYS A 175 9.02 7.19 12.75
C LYS A 175 8.68 6.44 11.47
N VAL A 176 9.68 6.29 10.58
CA VAL A 176 9.52 5.68 9.27
C VAL A 176 10.74 4.83 8.92
N GLU A 177 10.57 3.87 8.01
CA GLU A 177 11.71 3.17 7.44
C GLU A 177 12.50 4.05 6.44
N PRO A 178 13.77 3.67 6.12
CA PRO A 178 14.57 4.37 5.09
C PRO A 178 13.97 4.26 3.69
N PHE A 179 13.37 3.11 3.36
CA PHE A 179 12.82 2.86 2.03
C PHE A 179 11.52 3.62 1.81
N CYS A 180 11.37 4.17 0.60
CA CYS A 180 10.08 4.67 0.11
C CYS A 180 10.02 4.52 -1.41
N GLU A 181 8.84 4.19 -1.92
CA GLU A 181 8.55 4.08 -3.35
C GLU A 181 7.18 4.67 -3.63
N TRP A 182 7.10 5.55 -4.62
CA TRP A 182 5.86 6.17 -5.07
C TRP A 182 5.83 6.17 -6.59
N ASP A 183 5.18 5.16 -7.16
CA ASP A 183 5.02 5.00 -8.61
C ASP A 183 3.64 5.53 -9.01
N VAL A 184 3.57 6.36 -10.04
CA VAL A 184 2.33 7.02 -10.50
C VAL A 184 2.14 6.82 -11.99
N ASP A 185 0.94 6.43 -12.38
CA ASP A 185 0.54 6.26 -13.78
C ASP A 185 0.53 7.61 -14.51
N ARG A 186 1.49 7.80 -15.43
CA ARG A 186 1.56 9.04 -16.21
C ARG A 186 0.39 9.23 -17.17
N THR A 187 -0.30 8.15 -17.55
CA THR A 187 -1.42 8.24 -18.50
C THR A 187 -2.64 8.95 -17.93
N GLY A 188 -2.75 9.00 -16.58
CA GLY A 188 -3.80 9.72 -15.87
C GLY A 188 -3.51 11.20 -15.62
N VAL A 189 -2.32 11.71 -16.02
CA VAL A 189 -1.89 13.09 -15.78
C VAL A 189 -2.55 14.05 -16.76
N VAL A 190 -2.98 15.20 -16.26
CA VAL A 190 -3.41 16.34 -17.07
C VAL A 190 -2.38 17.45 -16.95
N GLY A 191 -1.95 18.00 -18.08
CA GLY A 191 -0.89 19.01 -18.15
C GLY A 191 0.52 18.41 -18.03
N ALA A 192 1.46 19.17 -17.45
CA ALA A 192 2.81 18.73 -17.26
C ALA A 192 2.94 17.83 -16.00
N GLU A 193 3.80 16.81 -16.06
CA GLU A 193 4.12 15.97 -14.92
C GLU A 193 4.72 16.80 -13.77
N PRO A 194 4.10 16.81 -12.58
CA PRO A 194 4.70 17.43 -11.41
C PRO A 194 6.08 16.85 -11.10
N GLN A 195 7.06 17.73 -10.92
CA GLN A 195 8.42 17.29 -10.54
C GLN A 195 8.47 17.12 -9.02
N ILE A 196 8.46 15.87 -8.56
CA ILE A 196 8.48 15.51 -7.14
C ILE A 196 9.60 14.50 -6.94
N GLU A 197 10.51 14.81 -6.02
CA GLU A 197 11.60 13.92 -5.66
C GLU A 197 11.05 12.66 -4.96
N GLY A 198 11.50 11.48 -5.40
CA GLY A 198 11.02 10.20 -4.87
C GLY A 198 9.72 9.70 -5.49
N LEU A 199 9.14 10.42 -6.45
CA LEU A 199 8.05 9.96 -7.28
C LEU A 199 8.58 9.49 -8.64
N THR A 200 8.12 8.31 -9.08
CA THR A 200 8.43 7.76 -10.40
C THR A 200 7.18 7.75 -11.27
N TRP A 201 7.24 8.43 -12.42
CA TRP A 201 6.20 8.37 -13.44
C TRP A 201 6.38 7.11 -14.29
N VAL A 202 5.35 6.27 -14.35
CA VAL A 202 5.39 4.98 -15.06
C VAL A 202 4.33 4.89 -16.14
N ASP A 203 4.65 4.17 -17.23
CA ASP A 203 3.71 3.94 -18.33
C ASP A 203 2.80 2.73 -18.10
N ASN A 204 3.21 1.83 -17.21
CA ASN A 204 2.48 0.61 -16.85
C ASN A 204 2.50 0.43 -15.33
N LEU A 205 1.56 1.05 -14.64
CA LEU A 205 1.46 0.98 -13.18
C LEU A 205 1.13 -0.45 -12.69
N GLU A 206 0.42 -1.26 -13.49
CA GLU A 206 0.09 -2.63 -13.12
C GLU A 206 1.36 -3.46 -12.84
N ALA A 207 2.41 -3.26 -13.63
CA ALA A 207 3.70 -3.92 -13.42
C ALA A 207 4.28 -3.63 -12.02
N TYR A 208 4.19 -2.38 -11.56
CA TYR A 208 4.71 -1.95 -10.25
C TYR A 208 3.80 -2.39 -9.10
N ILE A 209 2.48 -2.38 -9.30
CA ILE A 209 1.52 -2.94 -8.33
C ILE A 209 1.79 -4.44 -8.14
N GLU A 210 1.89 -5.22 -9.23
CA GLU A 210 2.19 -6.66 -9.12
C GLU A 210 3.60 -6.90 -8.57
N ARG A 211 4.60 -6.08 -8.94
CA ARG A 211 5.94 -6.18 -8.35
C ARG A 211 5.89 -6.05 -6.83
N LYS A 212 5.23 -5.02 -6.30
CA LYS A 212 5.05 -4.86 -4.85
C LYS A 212 4.25 -6.03 -4.26
N LEU A 213 3.13 -6.38 -4.87
CA LEU A 213 2.23 -7.42 -4.36
C LEU A 213 2.93 -8.78 -4.30
N PHE A 214 3.65 -9.18 -5.36
CA PHE A 214 4.26 -10.50 -5.47
C PHE A 214 5.66 -10.59 -4.85
N SER A 215 6.34 -9.46 -4.65
CA SER A 215 7.64 -9.43 -3.96
C SER A 215 7.47 -9.10 -2.47
N VAL A 216 7.07 -7.88 -2.14
CA VAL A 216 7.00 -7.40 -0.75
C VAL A 216 5.86 -8.08 0.00
N ASN A 217 4.62 -8.01 -0.51
CA ASN A 217 3.46 -8.50 0.22
C ASN A 217 3.40 -10.04 0.27
N THR A 218 3.83 -10.72 -0.80
CA THR A 218 3.95 -12.19 -0.81
C THR A 218 5.06 -12.66 0.12
N GLY A 219 6.24 -12.03 0.06
CA GLY A 219 7.35 -12.35 0.96
C GLY A 219 6.97 -12.18 2.42
N HIS A 220 6.37 -11.03 2.77
CA HIS A 220 5.92 -10.73 4.13
C HIS A 220 4.91 -11.75 4.65
N ALA A 221 3.89 -12.10 3.84
CA ALA A 221 2.90 -13.12 4.21
C ALA A 221 3.53 -14.50 4.34
N SER A 222 4.48 -14.85 3.47
CA SER A 222 5.20 -16.14 3.50
C SER A 222 6.01 -16.29 4.77
N ILE A 223 6.74 -15.24 5.17
CA ILE A 223 7.48 -15.22 6.44
C ILE A 223 6.49 -15.42 7.59
N ALA A 224 5.38 -14.66 7.62
CA ALA A 224 4.42 -14.70 8.71
C ALA A 224 3.76 -16.05 8.88
N TYR A 225 3.28 -16.69 7.80
CA TYR A 225 2.65 -18.01 7.92
C TYR A 225 3.64 -19.10 8.33
N MET A 226 4.87 -19.08 7.78
CA MET A 226 5.89 -20.05 8.19
C MET A 226 6.39 -19.83 9.63
N ALA A 227 6.50 -18.58 10.06
CA ALA A 227 6.85 -18.22 11.43
C ALA A 227 5.75 -18.64 12.43
N TYR A 228 4.48 -18.43 12.06
CA TYR A 228 3.33 -18.85 12.86
C TYR A 228 3.32 -20.34 13.14
N LEU A 229 3.58 -21.17 12.11
CA LEU A 229 3.67 -22.62 12.27
C LEU A 229 4.82 -23.06 13.19
N LYS A 230 5.86 -22.22 13.35
CA LYS A 230 7.00 -22.45 14.26
C LYS A 230 6.83 -21.79 15.63
N GLY A 231 5.74 -21.05 15.87
CA GLY A 231 5.51 -20.32 17.13
C GLY A 231 6.42 -19.11 17.32
N ILE A 232 6.94 -18.52 16.24
CA ILE A 232 7.74 -17.28 16.28
C ILE A 232 6.79 -16.08 16.27
N GLU A 233 7.03 -15.08 17.13
CA GLU A 233 6.05 -14.02 17.40
C GLU A 233 6.20 -12.79 16.50
N ASP A 234 7.39 -12.49 15.99
CA ASP A 234 7.67 -11.31 15.18
C ASP A 234 8.48 -11.62 13.92
N ILE A 235 8.33 -10.75 12.91
CA ILE A 235 8.92 -10.90 11.58
C ILE A 235 10.46 -10.81 11.63
N ALA A 236 11.02 -9.89 12.42
CA ALA A 236 12.48 -9.72 12.47
C ALA A 236 13.15 -10.95 13.10
N SER A 237 12.55 -11.53 14.15
CA SER A 237 12.98 -12.80 14.74
C SER A 237 12.84 -13.97 13.75
N ALA A 238 11.74 -14.03 12.99
CA ALA A 238 11.55 -15.03 11.95
C ALA A 238 12.66 -14.96 10.87
N MET A 239 13.12 -13.77 10.55
CA MET A 239 14.21 -13.55 9.60
C MET A 239 15.63 -13.84 10.15
N GLN A 240 15.75 -14.27 11.42
CA GLN A 240 16.97 -14.88 11.96
C GLN A 240 16.96 -16.41 11.80
N ASP A 241 15.82 -17.05 11.55
CA ASP A 241 15.71 -18.49 11.28
C ASP A 241 16.15 -18.78 9.83
N GLU A 242 17.29 -19.46 9.69
CA GLU A 242 17.88 -19.77 8.37
C GLU A 242 16.93 -20.57 7.47
N ALA A 243 16.09 -21.44 8.04
CA ALA A 243 15.15 -22.24 7.26
C ALA A 243 14.01 -21.36 6.70
N ILE A 244 13.52 -20.37 7.46
CA ILE A 244 12.53 -19.40 6.98
C ILE A 244 13.15 -18.51 5.90
N VAL A 245 14.37 -18.00 6.12
CA VAL A 245 15.07 -17.17 5.11
C VAL A 245 15.28 -17.94 3.81
N ALA A 246 15.78 -19.18 3.90
CA ALA A 246 15.95 -20.03 2.72
C ALA A 246 14.61 -20.32 2.01
N PHE A 247 13.55 -20.51 2.79
CA PHE A 247 12.22 -20.75 2.23
C PHE A 247 11.65 -19.53 1.50
N VAL A 248 11.67 -18.35 2.13
CA VAL A 248 11.13 -17.14 1.51
C VAL A 248 11.92 -16.72 0.26
N ARG A 249 13.22 -17.00 0.24
CA ARG A 249 14.04 -16.78 -0.99
C ARG A 249 13.59 -17.67 -2.14
N ARG A 250 13.09 -18.90 -1.89
CA ARG A 250 12.46 -19.72 -2.95
C ARG A 250 11.15 -19.12 -3.44
N VAL A 251 10.33 -18.58 -2.52
CA VAL A 251 9.10 -17.87 -2.91
C VAL A 251 9.45 -16.67 -3.80
N TRP A 252 10.44 -15.88 -3.42
CA TRP A 252 10.90 -14.75 -4.23
C TRP A 252 11.51 -15.17 -5.58
N ALA A 253 12.17 -16.31 -5.64
CA ALA A 253 12.68 -16.82 -6.92
C ALA A 253 11.53 -17.14 -7.88
N GLU A 254 10.46 -17.79 -7.39
CA GLU A 254 9.25 -18.09 -8.19
C GLU A 254 8.55 -16.80 -8.66
N THR A 255 8.32 -15.84 -7.76
CA THR A 255 7.62 -14.59 -8.12
C THR A 255 8.47 -13.67 -8.98
N SER A 256 9.80 -13.65 -8.79
CA SER A 256 10.72 -12.87 -9.63
C SER A 256 10.76 -13.39 -11.06
N GLU A 257 10.80 -14.71 -11.25
CA GLU A 257 10.75 -15.31 -12.59
C GLU A 257 9.46 -14.89 -13.32
N LEU A 258 8.32 -14.93 -12.64
CA LEU A 258 7.04 -14.47 -13.19
C LEU A 258 7.09 -13.00 -13.61
N LEU A 259 7.55 -12.11 -12.72
CA LEU A 259 7.55 -10.66 -12.95
C LEU A 259 8.49 -10.26 -14.07
N ILE A 260 9.69 -10.85 -14.11
CA ILE A 260 10.67 -10.60 -15.18
C ILE A 260 10.13 -11.09 -16.53
N GLU A 261 9.55 -12.30 -16.58
CA GLU A 261 8.99 -12.85 -17.81
C GLU A 261 7.77 -12.04 -18.30
N LYS A 262 6.90 -11.62 -17.38
CA LYS A 262 5.66 -10.93 -17.74
C LYS A 262 5.88 -9.47 -18.15
N TYR A 263 6.75 -8.75 -17.44
CA TYR A 263 6.88 -7.30 -17.57
C TYR A 263 8.24 -6.84 -18.12
N GLY A 264 9.19 -7.75 -18.29
CA GLY A 264 10.51 -7.41 -18.80
C GLY A 264 11.37 -6.62 -17.83
N PHE A 265 11.14 -6.73 -16.51
CA PHE A 265 12.00 -6.09 -15.53
C PHE A 265 13.47 -6.53 -15.72
N ASP A 266 14.39 -5.58 -15.59
CA ASP A 266 15.81 -5.91 -15.56
C ASP A 266 16.13 -6.81 -14.35
N ARG A 267 16.87 -7.90 -14.62
CA ARG A 267 17.13 -8.93 -13.61
C ARG A 267 17.90 -8.41 -12.41
N GLU A 268 18.91 -7.58 -12.63
CA GLU A 268 19.75 -7.08 -11.53
C GLU A 268 19.00 -6.03 -10.70
N THR A 269 18.29 -5.11 -11.36
CA THR A 269 17.43 -4.12 -10.69
C THR A 269 16.35 -4.81 -9.86
N HIS A 270 15.73 -5.87 -10.39
CA HIS A 270 14.71 -6.61 -9.64
C HIS A 270 15.33 -7.41 -8.48
N ALA A 271 16.51 -7.99 -8.66
CA ALA A 271 17.24 -8.67 -7.59
C ALA A 271 17.60 -7.71 -6.45
N GLU A 272 17.99 -6.47 -6.77
CA GLU A 272 18.23 -5.43 -5.76
C GLU A 272 16.95 -5.06 -5.00
N TYR A 273 15.81 -4.98 -5.69
CA TYR A 273 14.52 -4.77 -5.07
C TYR A 273 14.18 -5.87 -4.05
N ILE A 274 14.44 -7.15 -4.38
CA ILE A 274 14.26 -8.27 -3.46
C ILE A 274 15.24 -8.19 -2.27
N ARG A 275 16.53 -7.87 -2.50
CA ARG A 275 17.51 -7.68 -1.42
C ARG A 275 17.06 -6.57 -0.44
N THR A 276 16.53 -5.50 -1.00
CA THR A 276 15.96 -4.39 -0.21
C THR A 276 14.78 -4.89 0.62
N ALA A 277 13.83 -5.63 0.05
CA ALA A 277 12.70 -6.20 0.78
C ALA A 277 13.16 -7.14 1.90
N GLU A 278 14.13 -8.01 1.63
CA GLU A 278 14.72 -8.91 2.64
C GLU A 278 15.36 -8.12 3.80
N SER A 279 16.11 -7.05 3.49
CA SER A 279 16.74 -6.18 4.49
C SER A 279 15.70 -5.47 5.36
N ARG A 280 14.61 -4.99 4.76
CA ARG A 280 13.50 -4.35 5.49
C ARG A 280 12.87 -5.29 6.51
N PHE A 281 12.62 -6.56 6.15
CA PHE A 281 12.04 -7.56 7.05
C PHE A 281 13.01 -8.02 8.15
N LYS A 282 14.31 -7.90 7.94
CA LYS A 282 15.34 -8.16 8.96
C LYS A 282 15.50 -7.03 9.97
N ASN A 283 14.96 -5.84 9.71
CA ASN A 283 15.17 -4.68 10.54
C ASN A 283 14.36 -4.78 11.86
N PRO A 284 15.00 -4.94 13.03
CA PRO A 284 14.30 -5.09 14.30
C PRO A 284 13.58 -3.79 14.75
N HIS A 285 13.95 -2.65 14.19
CA HIS A 285 13.29 -1.35 14.47
C HIS A 285 11.94 -1.21 13.75
N LEU A 286 11.64 -2.11 12.82
CA LEU A 286 10.36 -2.18 12.08
C LEU A 286 9.52 -3.38 12.53
N SER A 287 9.77 -3.90 13.72
CA SER A 287 9.16 -5.14 14.21
C SER A 287 7.64 -5.16 14.01
N ASP A 288 7.19 -6.23 13.40
CA ASP A 288 5.80 -6.52 13.10
C ASP A 288 5.41 -7.87 13.70
N ALA A 289 4.32 -7.90 14.47
CA ALA A 289 3.83 -9.16 15.00
C ALA A 289 3.40 -10.10 13.85
N VAL A 290 3.83 -11.35 13.94
CA VAL A 290 3.48 -12.40 12.96
C VAL A 290 1.96 -12.51 12.79
N THR A 291 1.20 -12.47 13.88
CA THR A 291 -0.27 -12.53 13.84
C THR A 291 -0.89 -11.32 13.13
N ARG A 292 -0.29 -10.13 13.24
CA ARG A 292 -0.74 -8.95 12.50
C ARG A 292 -0.50 -9.07 11.00
N VAL A 293 0.67 -9.58 10.61
CA VAL A 293 1.04 -9.75 9.20
C VAL A 293 0.23 -10.90 8.56
N ALA A 294 0.05 -12.02 9.27
CA ALA A 294 -0.73 -13.17 8.81
C ALA A 294 -2.25 -12.89 8.73
N ARG A 295 -2.73 -11.87 9.46
CA ARG A 295 -4.17 -11.53 9.57
C ARG A 295 -4.85 -11.39 8.22
N GLY A 296 -6.12 -11.82 8.16
CA GLY A 296 -6.95 -11.78 6.97
C GLY A 296 -6.57 -12.88 5.96
N PRO A 297 -6.51 -14.16 6.37
CA PRO A 297 -6.11 -15.25 5.47
C PRO A 297 -7.09 -15.45 4.31
N LYS A 298 -8.39 -15.24 4.52
CA LYS A 298 -9.40 -15.34 3.47
C LYS A 298 -9.10 -14.38 2.30
N ARG A 299 -8.83 -13.11 2.61
CA ARG A 299 -8.42 -12.14 1.58
C ARG A 299 -7.13 -12.56 0.88
N LYS A 300 -6.09 -12.96 1.64
CA LYS A 300 -4.77 -13.33 1.08
C LYS A 300 -4.79 -14.59 0.24
N LEU A 301 -5.74 -15.50 0.50
CA LEU A 301 -6.01 -16.70 -0.29
C LEU A 301 -6.89 -16.43 -1.52
N GLY A 302 -7.44 -15.22 -1.66
CA GLY A 302 -8.27 -14.88 -2.82
C GLY A 302 -7.52 -15.02 -4.15
N ALA A 303 -8.24 -15.42 -5.20
CA ALA A 303 -7.67 -15.77 -6.52
C ALA A 303 -6.84 -14.64 -7.18
N LYS A 304 -7.08 -13.38 -6.81
CA LYS A 304 -6.38 -12.20 -7.35
C LYS A 304 -5.36 -11.60 -6.36
N ASP A 305 -5.19 -12.19 -5.19
CA ASP A 305 -4.28 -11.67 -4.17
C ASP A 305 -2.90 -12.37 -4.22
N ARG A 306 -2.02 -11.99 -3.33
CA ARG A 306 -0.56 -12.21 -3.28
C ARG A 306 -0.08 -13.66 -3.25
N LEU A 307 -0.91 -14.64 -2.93
CA LEU A 307 -0.51 -16.04 -2.87
C LEU A 307 -0.99 -16.83 -4.08
N VAL A 308 -2.28 -16.76 -4.35
CA VAL A 308 -2.93 -17.55 -5.40
C VAL A 308 -2.71 -16.95 -6.78
N SER A 309 -2.76 -15.63 -6.92
CA SER A 309 -2.56 -14.98 -8.23
C SER A 309 -1.21 -15.32 -8.87
N PRO A 310 -0.06 -15.14 -8.19
CA PRO A 310 1.24 -15.48 -8.79
C PRO A 310 1.38 -17.00 -9.04
N ALA A 311 0.84 -17.85 -8.17
CA ALA A 311 0.88 -19.29 -8.36
C ALA A 311 0.10 -19.72 -9.62
N ASN A 312 -1.13 -19.21 -9.82
CA ASN A 312 -1.92 -19.46 -11.01
C ASN A 312 -1.22 -18.94 -12.28
N GLN A 313 -0.63 -17.74 -12.22
CA GLN A 313 0.08 -17.16 -13.36
C GLN A 313 1.32 -17.99 -13.75
N LEU A 314 2.02 -18.59 -12.79
CA LEU A 314 3.16 -19.49 -13.01
C LEU A 314 2.72 -20.80 -13.64
N VAL A 315 1.66 -21.45 -13.11
CA VAL A 315 1.11 -22.68 -13.68
C VAL A 315 0.64 -22.45 -15.12
N ALA A 316 -0.02 -21.33 -15.40
CA ALA A 316 -0.42 -20.98 -16.77
C ALA A 316 0.77 -20.84 -17.75
N ARG A 317 1.99 -20.66 -17.23
CA ARG A 317 3.26 -20.62 -17.99
C ARG A 317 4.03 -21.95 -17.96
N GLY A 318 3.40 -23.02 -17.48
CA GLY A 318 4.02 -24.34 -17.38
C GLY A 318 5.07 -24.46 -16.27
N LYS A 319 5.06 -23.56 -15.30
CA LYS A 319 5.96 -23.60 -14.13
C LYS A 319 5.31 -24.31 -12.96
N LYS A 320 6.12 -24.81 -12.03
CA LYS A 320 5.66 -25.51 -10.83
C LYS A 320 5.99 -24.66 -9.58
N PRO A 321 5.04 -23.86 -9.04
CA PRO A 321 5.26 -22.95 -7.93
C PRO A 321 5.21 -23.68 -6.57
N GLU A 322 6.25 -24.46 -6.25
CA GLU A 322 6.29 -25.33 -5.06
C GLU A 322 6.31 -24.54 -3.76
N ALA A 323 7.06 -23.43 -3.72
CA ALA A 323 7.15 -22.60 -2.52
C ALA A 323 5.84 -21.84 -2.27
N LEU A 324 5.22 -21.27 -3.32
CA LEU A 324 3.91 -20.62 -3.19
C LEU A 324 2.81 -21.63 -2.80
N ALA A 325 2.82 -22.84 -3.34
CA ALA A 325 1.89 -23.90 -2.94
C ALA A 325 2.02 -24.23 -1.45
N THR A 326 3.25 -24.25 -0.91
CA THR A 326 3.51 -24.45 0.52
C THR A 326 2.93 -23.31 1.36
N VAL A 327 3.10 -22.05 0.92
CA VAL A 327 2.54 -20.88 1.64
C VAL A 327 1.01 -20.90 1.63
N ILE A 328 0.39 -21.26 0.50
CA ILE A 328 -1.08 -21.39 0.41
C ILE A 328 -1.59 -22.44 1.41
N ALA A 329 -0.91 -23.60 1.49
CA ALA A 329 -1.25 -24.62 2.47
C ALA A 329 -1.06 -24.12 3.91
N ALA A 330 0.04 -23.42 4.20
CA ALA A 330 0.33 -22.85 5.52
C ALA A 330 -0.72 -21.79 5.93
N ALA A 331 -1.17 -20.96 4.99
CA ALA A 331 -2.20 -19.94 5.25
C ALA A 331 -3.55 -20.55 5.65
N LEU A 332 -3.91 -21.71 5.12
CA LEU A 332 -5.11 -22.45 5.53
C LEU A 332 -5.00 -23.03 6.95
N HIS A 333 -3.79 -23.16 7.51
CA HIS A 333 -3.57 -23.62 8.89
C HIS A 333 -3.44 -22.47 9.91
N PHE A 334 -3.54 -21.20 9.47
CA PHE A 334 -3.53 -20.06 10.39
C PHE A 334 -4.82 -20.02 11.20
N ASP A 335 -4.72 -20.22 12.53
CA ASP A 335 -5.88 -20.41 13.42
C ASP A 335 -5.95 -19.37 14.57
N TYR A 336 -5.34 -18.19 14.37
CA TYR A 336 -5.33 -17.14 15.38
C TYR A 336 -6.73 -16.70 15.76
N ALA A 337 -7.12 -16.94 17.03
CA ALA A 337 -8.49 -16.80 17.51
C ALA A 337 -9.02 -15.35 17.50
N GLU A 338 -8.14 -14.34 17.51
CA GLU A 338 -8.51 -12.92 17.48
C GLU A 338 -8.72 -12.41 16.04
N ASP A 339 -8.47 -13.24 15.02
CA ASP A 339 -8.73 -12.89 13.62
C ASP A 339 -10.05 -13.53 13.13
N PRO A 340 -11.11 -12.73 12.87
CA PRO A 340 -12.38 -13.26 12.42
C PRO A 340 -12.31 -14.08 11.12
N GLU A 341 -11.42 -13.71 10.18
CA GLU A 341 -11.23 -14.47 8.94
C GLU A 341 -10.54 -15.81 9.21
N ALA A 342 -9.56 -15.86 10.11
CA ALA A 342 -8.94 -17.12 10.52
C ALA A 342 -9.97 -18.05 11.18
N VAL A 343 -10.80 -17.53 12.08
CA VAL A 343 -11.88 -18.29 12.72
C VAL A 343 -12.85 -18.86 11.67
N GLU A 344 -13.23 -18.06 10.67
CA GLU A 344 -14.10 -18.51 9.56
C GLU A 344 -13.44 -19.64 8.75
N VAL A 345 -12.16 -19.46 8.39
CA VAL A 345 -11.38 -20.46 7.63
C VAL A 345 -11.28 -21.77 8.41
N GLN A 346 -10.96 -21.69 9.72
CA GLN A 346 -10.84 -22.90 10.56
C GLN A 346 -12.19 -23.61 10.78
N ALA A 347 -13.28 -22.87 10.96
CA ALA A 347 -14.62 -23.44 11.07
C ALA A 347 -15.00 -24.22 9.79
N TYR A 348 -14.75 -23.61 8.61
CA TYR A 348 -15.03 -24.25 7.33
C TYR A 348 -14.14 -25.49 7.09
N LEU A 349 -12.87 -25.38 7.43
CA LEU A 349 -11.90 -26.48 7.31
C LEU A 349 -12.28 -27.67 8.20
N LYS A 350 -12.73 -27.40 9.43
CA LYS A 350 -13.19 -28.44 10.37
C LYS A 350 -14.45 -29.15 9.89
N GLU A 351 -15.39 -28.43 9.28
CA GLU A 351 -16.66 -28.99 8.81
C GLU A 351 -16.54 -29.73 7.48
N HIS A 352 -15.72 -29.20 6.55
CA HIS A 352 -15.73 -29.68 5.17
C HIS A 352 -14.42 -30.35 4.73
N GLY A 353 -13.35 -30.25 5.54
CA GLY A 353 -12.02 -30.77 5.23
C GLY A 353 -11.18 -29.86 4.33
N PHE A 354 -9.89 -30.19 4.24
CA PHE A 354 -8.88 -29.32 3.61
C PHE A 354 -9.13 -29.09 2.11
N GLU A 355 -9.48 -30.14 1.35
CA GLU A 355 -9.70 -30.02 -0.11
C GLU A 355 -10.85 -29.06 -0.45
N LYS A 356 -11.97 -29.16 0.29
CA LYS A 356 -13.11 -28.25 0.09
C LYS A 356 -12.77 -26.82 0.55
N ALA A 357 -12.04 -26.66 1.64
CA ALA A 357 -11.58 -25.34 2.10
C ALA A 357 -10.63 -24.69 1.09
N LEU A 358 -9.69 -25.46 0.53
CA LEU A 358 -8.80 -25.00 -0.51
C LEU A 358 -9.58 -24.44 -1.70
N THR A 359 -10.50 -25.22 -2.29
CA THR A 359 -11.31 -24.74 -3.42
C THR A 359 -12.16 -23.52 -3.04
N HIS A 360 -12.78 -23.54 -1.85
CA HIS A 360 -13.70 -22.48 -1.43
C HIS A 360 -13.01 -21.12 -1.26
N PHE A 361 -11.84 -21.08 -0.64
CA PHE A 361 -11.16 -19.80 -0.34
C PHE A 361 -10.22 -19.33 -1.44
N THR A 362 -9.76 -20.23 -2.31
CA THR A 362 -8.78 -19.90 -3.35
C THR A 362 -9.37 -19.85 -4.76
N GLU A 363 -10.56 -20.42 -4.97
CA GLU A 363 -11.18 -20.64 -6.28
C GLU A 363 -10.33 -21.52 -7.22
N ILE A 364 -9.31 -22.22 -6.70
CA ILE A 364 -8.49 -23.15 -7.49
C ILE A 364 -9.30 -24.39 -7.81
N PRO A 365 -9.44 -24.79 -9.12
CA PRO A 365 -10.15 -25.97 -9.51
C PRO A 365 -9.53 -27.25 -8.93
N ALA A 366 -10.36 -28.17 -8.43
CA ALA A 366 -9.92 -29.39 -7.76
C ALA A 366 -9.16 -30.38 -8.68
N ASP A 367 -9.34 -30.29 -9.98
CA ASP A 367 -8.66 -31.09 -10.99
C ASP A 367 -7.33 -30.48 -11.49
N SER A 368 -7.02 -29.23 -11.08
CA SER A 368 -5.84 -28.51 -11.53
C SER A 368 -4.52 -29.07 -10.97
N GLU A 369 -3.43 -28.80 -11.66
CA GLU A 369 -2.08 -29.15 -11.21
C GLU A 369 -1.70 -28.41 -9.92
N LEU A 370 -2.09 -27.14 -9.79
CA LEU A 370 -1.84 -26.35 -8.59
C LEU A 370 -2.55 -26.92 -7.36
N PHE A 371 -3.80 -27.37 -7.53
CA PHE A 371 -4.54 -28.01 -6.45
C PHE A 371 -3.82 -29.25 -5.92
N LYS A 372 -3.40 -30.15 -6.82
CA LYS A 372 -2.64 -31.38 -6.46
C LYS A 372 -1.33 -31.04 -5.76
N LEU A 373 -0.62 -30.03 -6.26
CA LEU A 373 0.63 -29.56 -5.66
C LEU A 373 0.41 -29.04 -4.23
N ILE A 374 -0.65 -28.26 -3.98
CA ILE A 374 -0.96 -27.74 -2.63
C ILE A 374 -1.31 -28.90 -1.69
N LEU A 375 -2.03 -29.94 -2.15
CA LEU A 375 -2.29 -31.12 -1.32
C LEU A 375 -1.01 -31.88 -0.95
N GLU A 376 -0.07 -32.02 -1.90
CA GLU A 376 1.25 -32.60 -1.63
C GLU A 376 2.00 -31.80 -0.55
N LYS A 377 2.06 -30.47 -0.70
CA LYS A 377 2.74 -29.58 0.26
C LYS A 377 2.05 -29.55 1.62
N ASN A 378 0.72 -29.60 1.67
CA ASN A 378 -0.01 -29.77 2.92
C ASN A 378 0.35 -31.04 3.68
N ALA A 379 0.57 -32.15 2.97
CA ALA A 379 1.00 -33.39 3.59
C ALA A 379 2.44 -33.36 4.12
N GLU A 380 3.30 -32.54 3.49
CA GLU A 380 4.68 -32.28 3.95
C GLU A 380 4.71 -31.41 5.24
N LEU A 381 3.83 -30.41 5.34
CA LEU A 381 3.75 -29.52 6.54
C LEU A 381 3.28 -30.25 7.81
N LYS A 382 2.62 -31.40 7.68
CA LYS A 382 2.11 -32.20 8.80
C LYS A 382 3.13 -33.20 9.37
N LYS A 383 4.30 -33.33 8.74
CA LYS A 383 5.37 -34.23 9.17
C LYS A 383 6.36 -33.51 10.09
#